data_8dbb79c465f7254521c88523f80a2d33
#
_entry.id   8dbb79c465f7254521c88523f80a2d33
#
_cell.length_a   1.000
_cell.length_b   1.000
_cell.length_c   1.000
_cell.angle_alpha   90.00
_cell.angle_beta   90.00
_cell.angle_gamma   90.00
#
_symmetry.space_group_name_H-M   'P 1'
#
loop_
_entity.id
_entity.type
_entity.pdbx_description
1 polymer ?
#
loop_
_entity_poly.entity_id
_entity_poly.type
_entity_poly.pdbx_seq_one_letter_code
_entity_poly.pdbx_strand_id
1 'polypeptide(L)'
;MGGVAYTTGSDIDDDHKEIHFSLDYIGSIDSARQEEEIQGVLVHEMVHCWQWNGVGTAPGGLIEGIADYVRLKAGLSPPHWKKENTGKWDAGYQHTGYFLEWIEDKWGDGSVRKVNNALKDKEYIEEEFWEELFGKKVEDLWNEYSEDLPKPKPKEKEVEPESVKLEQEILAYVEDDTLKG
;
A
#
# COMPACT_ATOMS: atom_id res chain seq x y z
N MET A 1 -21.85 2.00 -10.31
CA MET A 1 -21.02 2.69 -9.32
C MET A 1 -19.58 2.58 -9.77
N GLY A 2 -18.82 3.67 -9.80
CA GLY A 2 -17.38 3.62 -10.09
C GLY A 2 -16.61 3.27 -8.80
N GLY A 3 -15.53 2.48 -8.93
CA GLY A 3 -14.72 2.05 -7.77
C GLY A 3 -15.18 0.73 -7.14
N VAL A 4 -14.53 0.37 -6.02
CA VAL A 4 -14.71 -0.90 -5.28
C VAL A 4 -15.86 -0.79 -4.27
N ALA A 5 -15.73 0.16 -3.37
CA ALA A 5 -16.69 0.50 -2.33
C ALA A 5 -16.51 1.97 -1.94
N TYR A 6 -17.37 2.50 -1.11
CA TYR A 6 -17.20 3.79 -0.44
C TYR A 6 -18.07 3.88 0.80
N THR A 7 -17.62 4.70 1.75
CA THR A 7 -18.36 5.07 2.95
C THR A 7 -18.89 6.49 2.83
N THR A 8 -20.12 6.73 3.24
CA THR A 8 -20.76 8.05 3.27
C THR A 8 -21.59 8.25 4.53
N GLY A 9 -21.96 9.49 4.82
CA GLY A 9 -22.99 9.80 5.80
C GLY A 9 -24.36 9.31 5.35
N SER A 10 -25.28 9.24 6.29
CA SER A 10 -26.69 8.91 6.04
C SER A 10 -27.55 10.17 6.17
N ASP A 11 -28.67 10.22 5.46
CA ASP A 11 -29.67 11.31 5.57
C ASP A 11 -30.46 11.25 6.88
N ILE A 12 -30.22 10.23 7.73
CA ILE A 12 -30.93 10.07 9.01
C ILE A 12 -30.43 11.06 10.06
N ASP A 13 -29.11 11.14 10.23
CA ASP A 13 -28.39 12.04 11.13
C ASP A 13 -26.88 12.00 10.85
N ASP A 14 -26.10 12.78 11.63
CA ASP A 14 -24.65 12.89 11.45
C ASP A 14 -23.87 11.65 11.94
N ASP A 15 -24.46 10.80 12.75
CA ASP A 15 -23.82 9.63 13.37
C ASP A 15 -23.95 8.37 12.51
N HIS A 16 -25.02 8.25 11.73
CA HIS A 16 -25.22 7.09 10.86
C HIS A 16 -24.35 7.15 9.61
N LYS A 17 -23.78 6.02 9.25
CA LYS A 17 -22.94 5.85 8.06
C LYS A 17 -23.45 4.71 7.20
N GLU A 18 -23.21 4.82 5.92
CA GLU A 18 -23.55 3.80 4.93
C GLU A 18 -22.29 3.34 4.21
N ILE A 19 -22.16 2.04 4.01
CA ILE A 19 -21.10 1.44 3.20
C ILE A 19 -21.72 0.87 1.93
N HIS A 20 -21.27 1.31 0.79
CA HIS A 20 -21.77 0.90 -0.52
C HIS A 20 -20.71 0.07 -1.24
N PHE A 21 -21.10 -1.12 -1.71
CA PHE A 21 -20.25 -1.99 -2.52
C PHE A 21 -20.66 -2.01 -3.98
N SER A 22 -19.68 -2.09 -4.86
CA SER A 22 -19.90 -2.33 -6.29
C SER A 22 -20.21 -3.81 -6.54
N LEU A 23 -21.40 -4.09 -7.08
CA LEU A 23 -21.77 -5.45 -7.49
C LEU A 23 -20.89 -5.95 -8.64
N ASP A 24 -20.46 -5.06 -9.53
CA ASP A 24 -19.53 -5.42 -10.62
C ASP A 24 -18.17 -5.84 -10.08
N TYR A 25 -17.69 -5.13 -9.04
CA TYR A 25 -16.46 -5.52 -8.36
C TYR A 25 -16.60 -6.88 -7.67
N ILE A 26 -17.65 -7.09 -6.88
CA ILE A 26 -17.91 -8.37 -6.22
C ILE A 26 -17.95 -9.52 -7.24
N GLY A 27 -18.62 -9.30 -8.38
CA GLY A 27 -18.72 -10.29 -9.45
C GLY A 27 -17.40 -10.55 -10.19
N SER A 28 -16.43 -9.65 -10.11
CA SER A 28 -15.12 -9.78 -10.75
C SER A 28 -14.06 -10.52 -9.89
N ILE A 29 -14.34 -10.69 -8.59
CA ILE A 29 -13.41 -11.36 -7.69
C ILE A 29 -13.43 -12.88 -7.92
N ASP A 30 -12.25 -13.50 -7.96
CA ASP A 30 -12.13 -14.95 -8.00
C ASP A 30 -12.89 -15.57 -6.82
N SER A 31 -13.71 -16.58 -7.09
CA SER A 31 -14.59 -17.20 -6.09
C SER A 31 -13.83 -17.79 -4.88
N ALA A 32 -12.60 -18.23 -5.07
CA ALA A 32 -11.75 -18.75 -4.00
C ALA A 32 -11.27 -17.67 -3.03
N ARG A 33 -11.33 -16.40 -3.43
CA ARG A 33 -10.88 -15.25 -2.65
C ARG A 33 -11.99 -14.26 -2.31
N GLN A 34 -13.19 -14.49 -2.81
CA GLN A 34 -14.29 -13.51 -2.74
C GLN A 34 -14.64 -13.12 -1.30
N GLU A 35 -14.73 -14.10 -0.39
CA GLU A 35 -15.03 -13.84 1.02
C GLU A 35 -13.95 -12.99 1.68
N GLU A 36 -12.68 -13.37 1.54
CA GLU A 36 -11.54 -12.66 2.14
C GLU A 36 -11.42 -11.23 1.60
N GLU A 37 -11.61 -11.06 0.29
CA GLU A 37 -11.53 -9.75 -0.34
C GLU A 37 -12.68 -8.83 0.09
N ILE A 38 -13.92 -9.33 0.14
CA ILE A 38 -15.08 -8.56 0.64
C ILE A 38 -14.87 -8.17 2.11
N GLN A 39 -14.39 -9.09 2.95
CA GLN A 39 -14.08 -8.79 4.35
C GLN A 39 -13.00 -7.72 4.47
N GLY A 40 -11.95 -7.80 3.64
CA GLY A 40 -10.88 -6.82 3.64
C GLY A 40 -11.35 -5.42 3.23
N VAL A 41 -12.17 -5.33 2.19
CA VAL A 41 -12.78 -4.05 1.78
C VAL A 41 -13.73 -3.54 2.86
N LEU A 42 -14.54 -4.41 3.46
CA LEU A 42 -15.46 -4.01 4.53
C LEU A 42 -14.71 -3.45 5.75
N VAL A 43 -13.61 -4.08 6.16
CA VAL A 43 -12.76 -3.56 7.25
C VAL A 43 -12.21 -2.19 6.92
N HIS A 44 -11.74 -1.97 5.69
CA HIS A 44 -11.27 -0.67 5.21
C HIS A 44 -12.38 0.39 5.32
N GLU A 45 -13.53 0.15 4.73
CA GLU A 45 -14.68 1.07 4.75
C GLU A 45 -15.21 1.35 6.16
N MET A 46 -15.20 0.34 7.03
CA MET A 46 -15.58 0.52 8.43
C MET A 46 -14.68 1.50 9.17
N VAL A 47 -13.39 1.60 8.83
CA VAL A 47 -12.49 2.60 9.43
C VAL A 47 -12.98 4.01 9.14
N HIS A 48 -13.41 4.28 7.91
CA HIS A 48 -13.94 5.58 7.53
C HIS A 48 -15.18 6.01 8.32
N CYS A 49 -15.92 5.06 8.91
CA CYS A 49 -17.06 5.39 9.79
C CYS A 49 -16.64 6.11 11.08
N TRP A 50 -15.40 5.89 11.56
CA TRP A 50 -14.91 6.43 12.85
C TRP A 50 -13.62 7.22 12.73
N GLN A 51 -13.09 7.39 11.54
CA GLN A 51 -11.85 8.07 11.27
C GLN A 51 -12.01 9.58 11.32
N TRP A 52 -11.00 10.27 11.83
CA TRP A 52 -10.88 11.72 11.76
C TRP A 52 -10.13 12.14 10.51
N ASN A 53 -10.46 13.30 9.97
CA ASN A 53 -9.91 13.79 8.70
C ASN A 53 -9.23 15.17 8.78
N GLY A 54 -8.90 15.61 10.00
CA GLY A 54 -8.25 16.92 10.17
C GLY A 54 -9.14 18.09 9.74
N VAL A 55 -10.44 18.05 10.08
CA VAL A 55 -11.43 19.04 9.64
C VAL A 55 -11.46 19.19 8.10
N GLY A 56 -11.21 18.08 7.40
CA GLY A 56 -11.18 18.03 5.93
C GLY A 56 -9.87 18.49 5.29
N THR A 57 -8.80 18.70 6.08
CA THR A 57 -7.49 19.17 5.57
C THR A 57 -6.43 18.07 5.46
N ALA A 58 -6.66 16.90 6.07
CA ALA A 58 -5.72 15.79 5.96
C ALA A 58 -5.63 15.26 4.53
N PRO A 59 -4.41 14.89 4.05
CA PRO A 59 -4.26 14.34 2.72
C PRO A 59 -5.07 13.03 2.56
N GLY A 60 -5.76 12.89 1.44
CA GLY A 60 -6.56 11.70 1.16
C GLY A 60 -5.76 10.41 1.28
N GLY A 61 -4.48 10.42 0.87
CA GLY A 61 -3.62 9.25 1.01
C GLY A 61 -3.33 8.85 2.46
N LEU A 62 -3.31 9.78 3.41
CA LEU A 62 -3.22 9.45 4.84
C LEU A 62 -4.52 8.81 5.33
N ILE A 63 -5.66 9.35 4.91
CA ILE A 63 -6.99 8.84 5.27
C ILE A 63 -7.16 7.40 4.77
N GLU A 64 -6.89 7.15 3.49
CA GLU A 64 -6.90 5.81 2.89
C GLU A 64 -5.86 4.89 3.56
N GLY A 65 -4.66 5.41 3.83
CA GLY A 65 -3.58 4.64 4.43
C GLY A 65 -3.87 4.16 5.86
N ILE A 66 -4.61 4.94 6.67
CA ILE A 66 -5.04 4.50 8.00
C ILE A 66 -6.05 3.34 7.86
N ALA A 67 -6.98 3.42 6.92
CA ALA A 67 -7.94 2.34 6.66
C ALA A 67 -7.23 1.07 6.19
N ASP A 68 -6.28 1.22 5.29
CA ASP A 68 -5.48 0.09 4.77
C ASP A 68 -4.52 -0.49 5.80
N TYR A 69 -3.97 0.33 6.71
CA TYR A 69 -3.23 -0.18 7.86
C TYR A 69 -4.08 -1.12 8.72
N VAL A 70 -5.32 -0.74 9.01
CA VAL A 70 -6.24 -1.59 9.79
C VAL A 70 -6.57 -2.89 9.02
N ARG A 71 -6.83 -2.79 7.72
CA ARG A 71 -7.02 -3.95 6.83
C ARG A 71 -5.80 -4.87 6.84
N LEU A 72 -4.60 -4.29 6.77
CA LEU A 72 -3.33 -5.03 6.83
C LEU A 72 -3.16 -5.76 8.16
N LYS A 73 -3.41 -5.09 9.28
CA LYS A 73 -3.32 -5.68 10.63
C LYS A 73 -4.38 -6.76 10.88
N ALA A 74 -5.51 -6.70 10.18
CA ALA A 74 -6.52 -7.77 10.19
C ALA A 74 -6.10 -9.02 9.38
N GLY A 75 -4.97 -8.98 8.65
CA GLY A 75 -4.52 -10.07 7.78
C GLY A 75 -5.32 -10.19 6.48
N LEU A 76 -6.02 -9.13 6.07
CA LEU A 76 -6.92 -9.09 4.92
C LEU A 76 -6.37 -8.25 3.75
N SER A 77 -5.06 -8.02 3.73
CA SER A 77 -4.41 -7.30 2.63
C SER A 77 -4.46 -8.11 1.33
N PRO A 78 -4.68 -7.46 0.17
CA PRO A 78 -4.60 -8.13 -1.11
C PRO A 78 -3.22 -8.76 -1.36
N PRO A 79 -3.12 -9.92 -2.01
CA PRO A 79 -1.86 -10.64 -2.18
C PRO A 79 -0.83 -9.91 -3.06
N HIS A 80 -1.27 -8.93 -3.83
CA HIS A 80 -0.37 -8.12 -4.67
C HIS A 80 0.28 -6.96 -3.92
N TRP A 81 -0.17 -6.65 -2.70
CA TRP A 81 0.43 -5.59 -1.89
C TRP A 81 1.86 -5.92 -1.50
N LYS A 82 2.72 -4.92 -1.59
CA LYS A 82 4.15 -5.05 -1.28
C LYS A 82 4.64 -3.86 -0.48
N LYS A 83 5.58 -4.13 0.42
CA LYS A 83 6.34 -3.07 1.10
C LYS A 83 7.29 -2.46 0.08
N GLU A 84 7.06 -1.21 -0.27
CA GLU A 84 7.86 -0.46 -1.24
C GLU A 84 7.89 1.03 -0.89
N ASN A 85 8.89 1.72 -1.41
CA ASN A 85 9.11 3.15 -1.18
C ASN A 85 9.02 3.97 -2.47
N THR A 86 8.31 3.44 -3.47
CA THR A 86 8.06 4.16 -4.72
C THR A 86 7.02 5.25 -4.51
N GLY A 87 7.28 6.45 -5.01
CA GLY A 87 6.34 7.56 -4.90
C GLY A 87 6.45 8.33 -3.58
N LYS A 88 5.32 8.75 -3.05
CA LYS A 88 5.22 9.59 -1.85
C LYS A 88 4.67 8.78 -0.67
N TRP A 89 4.96 9.23 0.54
CA TRP A 89 4.44 8.65 1.77
C TRP A 89 2.90 8.63 1.83
N ASP A 90 2.25 9.64 1.24
CA ASP A 90 0.80 9.85 1.17
C ASP A 90 0.18 9.35 -0.15
N ALA A 91 0.81 8.42 -0.84
CA ALA A 91 0.26 7.84 -2.06
C ALA A 91 -1.03 7.02 -1.82
N GLY A 92 -1.34 6.75 -0.57
CA GLY A 92 -2.48 5.95 -0.14
C GLY A 92 -2.23 4.45 -0.29
N TYR A 93 -3.29 3.67 -0.05
CA TYR A 93 -3.30 2.22 -0.20
C TYR A 93 -2.10 1.54 0.48
N GLN A 94 -1.51 0.56 -0.18
CA GLN A 94 -0.37 -0.21 0.37
C GLN A 94 0.82 0.65 0.79
N HIS A 95 1.13 1.74 0.06
CA HIS A 95 2.29 2.59 0.37
C HIS A 95 2.17 3.21 1.76
N THR A 96 1.09 3.94 1.99
CA THR A 96 0.83 4.58 3.28
C THR A 96 0.48 3.54 4.35
N GLY A 97 -0.24 2.46 4.01
CA GLY A 97 -0.56 1.37 4.94
C GLY A 97 0.69 0.72 5.53
N TYR A 98 1.67 0.34 4.72
CA TYR A 98 2.94 -0.23 5.19
C TYR A 98 3.86 0.79 5.88
N PHE A 99 3.84 2.04 5.45
CA PHE A 99 4.54 3.12 6.17
C PHE A 99 3.99 3.28 7.59
N LEU A 100 2.67 3.28 7.75
CA LEU A 100 2.03 3.36 9.06
C LEU A 100 2.29 2.09 9.91
N GLU A 101 2.36 0.91 9.31
CA GLU A 101 2.79 -0.30 10.00
C GLU A 101 4.21 -0.14 10.55
N TRP A 102 5.13 0.40 9.75
CA TRP A 102 6.49 0.67 10.19
C TRP A 102 6.54 1.72 11.33
N ILE A 103 5.69 2.77 11.28
CA ILE A 103 5.53 3.73 12.40
C ILE A 103 5.10 3.00 13.67
N GLU A 104 4.10 2.11 13.59
CA GLU A 104 3.61 1.33 14.73
C GLU A 104 4.72 0.46 15.32
N ASP A 105 5.47 -0.24 14.45
CA ASP A 105 6.57 -1.11 14.88
C ASP A 105 7.71 -0.32 15.56
N LYS A 106 7.98 0.89 15.10
CA LYS A 106 9.11 1.71 15.57
C LYS A 106 8.81 2.51 16.84
N TRP A 107 7.61 3.06 16.98
CA TRP A 107 7.19 3.87 18.13
C TRP A 107 6.26 3.13 19.10
N GLY A 108 5.87 1.91 18.76
CA GLY A 108 5.10 1.02 19.62
C GLY A 108 3.59 1.07 19.38
N ASP A 109 2.92 0.09 19.99
CA ASP A 109 1.48 -0.13 19.84
C ASP A 109 0.65 1.13 20.14
N GLY A 110 -0.25 1.45 19.23
CA GLY A 110 -1.16 2.59 19.31
C GLY A 110 -0.62 3.87 18.67
N SER A 111 0.54 3.83 18.00
CA SER A 111 1.10 4.98 17.28
C SER A 111 0.19 5.44 16.15
N VAL A 112 -0.34 4.52 15.33
CA VAL A 112 -1.30 4.85 14.28
C VAL A 112 -2.63 5.37 14.85
N ARG A 113 -3.06 4.84 16.00
CA ARG A 113 -4.22 5.40 16.71
C ARG A 113 -3.96 6.83 17.18
N LYS A 114 -2.73 7.17 17.61
CA LYS A 114 -2.35 8.56 17.94
C LYS A 114 -2.43 9.46 16.71
N VAL A 115 -1.98 8.97 15.53
CA VAL A 115 -2.11 9.69 14.26
C VAL A 115 -3.59 10.02 13.99
N ASN A 116 -4.47 9.04 14.05
CA ASN A 116 -5.90 9.26 13.87
C ASN A 116 -6.49 10.25 14.89
N ASN A 117 -6.13 10.10 16.18
CA ASN A 117 -6.64 10.98 17.23
C ASN A 117 -6.14 12.42 17.10
N ALA A 118 -4.94 12.64 16.59
CA ALA A 118 -4.39 13.98 16.36
C ALA A 118 -5.11 14.75 15.23
N LEU A 119 -5.85 14.04 14.38
CA LEU A 119 -6.71 14.61 13.33
C LEU A 119 -8.09 15.03 13.85
N LYS A 120 -8.40 14.72 15.13
CA LYS A 120 -9.68 15.07 15.72
C LYS A 120 -9.77 16.57 16.00
N ASP A 121 -10.80 17.20 15.46
CA ASP A 121 -11.14 18.61 15.72
C ASP A 121 -9.98 19.62 15.49
N LYS A 122 -8.95 19.21 14.72
CA LYS A 122 -7.75 20.01 14.42
C LYS A 122 -7.43 19.93 12.92
N GLU A 123 -7.08 21.04 12.30
CA GLU A 123 -6.55 21.06 10.95
C GLU A 123 -5.21 20.34 10.89
N TYR A 124 -4.99 19.62 9.81
CA TYR A 124 -3.71 18.98 9.51
C TYR A 124 -2.74 20.02 8.92
N ILE A 125 -1.61 20.20 9.58
CA ILE A 125 -0.48 21.01 9.10
C ILE A 125 0.73 20.07 9.06
N GLU A 126 1.16 19.65 7.87
CA GLU A 126 2.15 18.59 7.69
C GLU A 126 3.45 18.81 8.47
N GLU A 127 3.97 20.05 8.44
CA GLU A 127 5.23 20.39 9.09
C GLU A 127 5.17 20.22 10.61
N GLU A 128 4.00 20.47 11.23
CA GLU A 128 3.82 20.40 12.68
C GLU A 128 3.36 19.02 13.12
N PHE A 129 2.48 18.40 12.36
CA PHE A 129 1.76 17.17 12.72
C PHE A 129 2.69 16.01 13.07
N TRP A 130 3.65 15.73 12.21
CA TRP A 130 4.56 14.61 12.39
C TRP A 130 5.66 14.91 13.40
N GLU A 131 6.11 16.16 13.48
CA GLU A 131 7.07 16.60 14.51
C GLU A 131 6.46 16.53 15.92
N GLU A 132 5.19 16.92 16.10
CA GLU A 132 4.51 16.80 17.39
C GLU A 132 4.35 15.34 17.84
N LEU A 133 4.08 14.43 16.92
CA LEU A 133 3.82 13.02 17.23
C LEU A 133 5.08 12.19 17.41
N PHE A 134 6.10 12.41 16.56
CA PHE A 134 7.25 11.52 16.41
C PHE A 134 8.61 12.24 16.49
N GLY A 135 8.61 13.57 16.62
CA GLY A 135 9.84 14.37 16.72
C GLY A 135 10.61 14.53 15.41
N LYS A 136 9.97 14.26 14.27
CA LYS A 136 10.57 14.28 12.93
C LYS A 136 9.57 14.73 11.88
N LYS A 137 10.07 15.32 10.79
CA LYS A 137 9.26 15.58 9.60
C LYS A 137 8.87 14.28 8.90
N VAL A 138 7.77 14.29 8.19
CA VAL A 138 7.28 13.09 7.49
C VAL A 138 8.23 12.61 6.40
N GLU A 139 8.93 13.52 5.72
CA GLU A 139 9.93 13.17 4.72
C GLU A 139 11.10 12.39 5.33
N ASP A 140 11.54 12.78 6.55
CA ASP A 140 12.61 12.09 7.27
C ASP A 140 12.14 10.70 7.70
N LEU A 141 10.89 10.59 8.17
CA LEU A 141 10.27 9.30 8.52
C LEU A 141 10.15 8.38 7.30
N TRP A 142 9.74 8.93 6.15
CA TRP A 142 9.64 8.18 4.89
C TRP A 142 10.99 7.71 4.37
N ASN A 143 12.03 8.55 4.51
CA ASN A 143 13.40 8.17 4.17
C ASN A 143 13.91 7.04 5.08
N GLU A 144 13.68 7.11 6.39
CA GLU A 144 14.05 6.05 7.32
C GLU A 144 13.29 4.74 7.02
N TYR A 145 11.99 4.81 6.74
CA TYR A 145 11.23 3.65 6.28
C TYR A 145 11.86 3.05 5.02
N SER A 146 12.23 3.89 4.06
CA SER A 146 12.85 3.46 2.82
C SER A 146 14.20 2.77 3.03
N GLU A 147 14.99 3.23 4.00
CA GLU A 147 16.28 2.63 4.37
C GLU A 147 16.11 1.28 5.09
N ASP A 148 15.06 1.13 5.88
CA ASP A 148 14.72 -0.07 6.63
C ASP A 148 14.10 -1.18 5.74
N LEU A 149 13.67 -0.83 4.52
CA LEU A 149 13.16 -1.83 3.58
C LEU A 149 14.25 -2.82 3.12
N PRO A 150 13.91 -4.11 2.94
CA PRO A 150 14.84 -5.07 2.37
C PRO A 150 15.36 -4.60 1.01
N LYS A 151 16.66 -4.43 0.88
CA LYS A 151 17.26 -4.08 -0.41
C LYS A 151 16.94 -5.18 -1.41
N PRO A 152 16.55 -4.85 -2.66
CA PRO A 152 16.32 -5.85 -3.68
C PRO A 152 17.60 -6.68 -3.83
N LYS A 153 17.47 -8.00 -3.76
CA LYS A 153 18.60 -8.89 -4.08
C LYS A 153 19.15 -8.47 -5.44
N PRO A 154 20.48 -8.34 -5.61
CA PRO A 154 21.05 -8.12 -6.94
C PRO A 154 20.43 -9.18 -7.87
N LYS A 155 19.88 -8.76 -9.01
CA LYS A 155 19.48 -9.72 -10.03
C LYS A 155 20.70 -10.59 -10.27
N GLU A 156 20.63 -11.87 -9.93
CA GLU A 156 21.61 -12.85 -10.40
C GLU A 156 21.67 -12.63 -11.91
N LYS A 157 22.87 -12.32 -12.41
CA LYS A 157 23.06 -12.26 -13.86
C LYS A 157 22.55 -13.59 -14.37
N GLU A 158 21.51 -13.58 -15.21
CA GLU A 158 21.11 -14.77 -15.95
C GLU A 158 22.39 -15.30 -16.59
N VAL A 159 22.93 -16.36 -16.01
CA VAL A 159 24.02 -17.11 -16.63
C VAL A 159 23.35 -17.83 -17.76
N GLU A 160 23.63 -17.37 -18.96
CA GLU A 160 23.14 -18.03 -20.18
C GLU A 160 23.46 -19.52 -20.07
N PRO A 161 22.45 -20.41 -20.22
CA PRO A 161 22.69 -21.84 -20.08
C PRO A 161 23.83 -22.29 -20.99
N GLU A 162 24.70 -23.13 -20.49
CA GLU A 162 25.89 -23.61 -21.21
C GLU A 162 25.50 -24.22 -22.57
N SER A 163 24.28 -24.78 -22.69
CA SER A 163 23.68 -25.23 -23.93
C SER A 163 23.48 -24.14 -24.99
N VAL A 164 23.12 -22.91 -24.59
CA VAL A 164 22.91 -21.79 -25.51
C VAL A 164 24.26 -21.27 -26.04
N LYS A 165 25.28 -21.24 -25.18
CA LYS A 165 26.66 -20.92 -25.62
C LYS A 165 27.20 -21.94 -26.60
N LEU A 166 26.95 -23.23 -26.35
CA LEU A 166 27.37 -24.31 -27.23
C LEU A 166 26.67 -24.25 -28.59
N GLU A 167 25.36 -23.93 -28.63
CA GLU A 167 24.62 -23.73 -29.88
C GLU A 167 25.14 -22.54 -30.69
N GLN A 168 25.48 -21.45 -30.05
CA GLN A 168 26.06 -20.28 -30.72
C GLN A 168 27.46 -20.55 -31.27
N GLU A 169 28.31 -21.31 -30.54
CA GLU A 169 29.62 -21.73 -31.00
C GLU A 169 29.52 -22.69 -32.19
N ILE A 170 28.56 -23.63 -32.19
CA ILE A 170 28.31 -24.57 -33.29
C ILE A 170 27.82 -23.81 -34.55
N LEU A 171 26.89 -22.86 -34.38
CA LEU A 171 26.41 -22.02 -35.49
C LEU A 171 27.53 -21.19 -36.13
N ALA A 172 28.37 -20.56 -35.32
CA ALA A 172 29.52 -19.79 -35.80
C ALA A 172 30.52 -20.65 -36.55
N TYR A 173 30.74 -21.91 -36.14
CA TYR A 173 31.64 -22.85 -36.81
C TYR A 173 31.08 -23.29 -38.19
N VAL A 174 29.77 -23.53 -38.28
CA VAL A 174 29.10 -23.93 -39.56
C VAL A 174 29.10 -22.80 -40.58
N GLU A 175 28.94 -21.52 -40.13
CA GLU A 175 28.97 -20.36 -41.04
C GLU A 175 30.38 -20.11 -41.61
N ASP A 176 31.44 -20.33 -40.85
CA ASP A 176 32.83 -20.14 -41.33
C ASP A 176 33.24 -21.22 -42.39
N ASP A 177 32.68 -22.40 -42.30
CA ASP A 177 32.98 -23.50 -43.29
C ASP A 177 32.22 -23.29 -44.62
N THR A 178 31.07 -22.57 -44.63
CA THR A 178 30.32 -22.31 -45.85
C THR A 178 30.93 -21.21 -46.74
N LEU A 179 31.83 -20.41 -46.20
CA LEU A 179 32.52 -19.34 -46.91
C LEU A 179 33.85 -19.76 -47.60
N LYS A 180 34.28 -21.03 -47.42
CA LYS A 180 35.55 -21.56 -47.98
C LYS A 180 35.38 -22.59 -49.08
N GLY A 181 34.13 -22.75 -49.60
CA GLY A 181 33.80 -23.68 -50.71
C GLY A 181 33.66 -22.97 -52.05
#